data_64f6077aa68fe3f2cb31f01de962ea83
#
_entry.id   64f6077aa68fe3f2cb31f01de962ea83
#
_cell.length_a   1.000
_cell.length_b   1.000
_cell.length_c   1.000
_cell.angle_alpha   90.00
_cell.angle_beta   90.00
_cell.angle_gamma   90.00
#
_symmetry.space_group_name_H-M   'P 1'
#
loop_
_entity.id
_entity.type
_entity.pdbx_description
1 polymer ?
#
loop_
_entity_poly.entity_id
_entity_poly.type
_entity_poly.pdbx_seq_one_letter_code
_entity_poly.pdbx_strand_id
1 'polypeptide(L)'
;MAVAAWIGGAVSLLALYFLKEGITDGGVLYGINRSIHHVDMNIVVIPGAIGSLLTGLLYSLFSHWGFFKHNWLTFKWIVTLTAILFGTFFLGPWETAMMEISGKIGIASLTDSAYLYNQQMNLMFGTLQVLVLIITLFVSILKPWKSKKQA
;
A
#
# COMPACT_ATOMS: atom_id res chain seq x y z
N MET A 1 1.57 6.35 -14.19
CA MET A 1 0.25 6.67 -13.61
C MET A 1 -0.10 5.73 -12.46
N ALA A 2 -0.23 4.39 -12.66
CA ALA A 2 -0.62 3.45 -11.60
C ALA A 2 0.26 3.47 -10.33
N VAL A 3 1.59 3.46 -10.47
CA VAL A 3 2.51 3.54 -9.33
C VAL A 3 2.38 4.87 -8.57
N ALA A 4 2.12 5.98 -9.28
CA ALA A 4 1.89 7.28 -8.65
C ALA A 4 0.58 7.27 -7.84
N ALA A 5 -0.49 6.64 -8.34
CA ALA A 5 -1.73 6.45 -7.60
C ALA A 5 -1.51 5.59 -6.35
N TRP A 6 -0.70 4.53 -6.45
CA TRP A 6 -0.38 3.66 -5.32
C TRP A 6 0.36 4.44 -4.22
N ILE A 7 1.46 5.11 -4.57
CA ILE A 7 2.25 5.88 -3.61
C ILE A 7 1.44 7.07 -3.05
N GLY A 8 0.73 7.82 -3.91
CA GLY A 8 -0.09 8.95 -3.49
C GLY A 8 -1.23 8.53 -2.55
N GLY A 9 -1.92 7.43 -2.88
CA GLY A 9 -2.94 6.84 -2.01
C GLY A 9 -2.37 6.43 -0.65
N ALA A 10 -1.24 5.70 -0.65
CA ALA A 10 -0.61 5.25 0.57
C ALA A 10 -0.10 6.41 1.46
N VAL A 11 0.44 7.48 0.87
CA VAL A 11 0.79 8.71 1.61
C VAL A 11 -0.47 9.38 2.18
N SER A 12 -1.58 9.41 1.44
CA SER A 12 -2.85 9.94 1.92
C SER A 12 -3.39 9.14 3.11
N LEU A 13 -3.22 7.81 3.11
CA LEU A 13 -3.56 6.97 4.26
C LEU A 13 -2.75 7.36 5.50
N LEU A 14 -1.43 7.53 5.36
CA LEU A 14 -0.59 7.98 6.48
C LEU A 14 -1.04 9.34 7.01
N ALA A 15 -1.38 10.29 6.14
CA ALA A 15 -1.90 11.59 6.57
C ALA A 15 -3.21 11.46 7.37
N LEU A 16 -4.12 10.58 6.95
CA LEU A 16 -5.37 10.30 7.68
C LEU A 16 -5.12 9.69 9.07
N TYR A 17 -4.02 8.94 9.27
CA TYR A 17 -3.64 8.43 10.59
C TYR A 17 -3.30 9.57 11.56
N PHE A 18 -2.60 10.60 11.11
CA PHE A 18 -2.28 11.75 11.97
C PHE A 18 -3.53 12.56 12.35
N LEU A 19 -4.60 12.52 11.56
CA LEU A 19 -5.86 13.17 11.91
C LEU A 19 -6.62 12.47 13.05
N LYS A 20 -6.20 11.28 13.47
CA LYS A 20 -6.80 10.58 14.62
C LYS A 20 -6.32 11.12 15.97
N GLU A 21 -5.26 11.91 16.01
CA GLU A 21 -4.75 12.48 17.25
C GLU A 21 -5.72 13.52 17.81
N GLY A 22 -6.06 13.40 19.08
CA GLY A 22 -6.92 14.34 19.81
C GLY A 22 -8.42 14.23 19.51
N ILE A 23 -8.88 13.19 18.80
CA ILE A 23 -10.30 12.96 18.55
C ILE A 23 -11.00 12.55 19.84
N THR A 24 -12.13 13.20 20.11
CA THR A 24 -13.01 12.92 21.26
C THR A 24 -14.38 12.37 20.81
N ASP A 25 -14.72 12.46 19.53
CA ASP A 25 -15.98 12.01 18.96
C ASP A 25 -15.83 10.67 18.25
N GLY A 26 -16.62 9.67 18.67
CA GLY A 26 -16.58 8.32 18.08
C GLY A 26 -17.09 8.27 16.65
N GLY A 27 -18.00 9.13 16.25
CA GLY A 27 -18.50 9.24 14.88
C GLY A 27 -17.44 9.78 13.93
N VAL A 28 -16.66 10.76 14.38
CA VAL A 28 -15.51 11.30 13.63
C VAL A 28 -14.43 10.23 13.48
N LEU A 29 -14.12 9.50 14.55
CA LEU A 29 -13.14 8.40 14.50
C LEU A 29 -13.55 7.31 13.50
N TYR A 30 -14.81 6.89 13.54
CA TYR A 30 -15.35 5.94 12.56
C TYR A 30 -15.29 6.49 11.13
N GLY A 31 -15.65 7.76 10.94
CA GLY A 31 -15.58 8.44 9.65
C GLY A 31 -14.19 8.43 9.06
N ILE A 32 -13.15 8.68 9.87
CA ILE A 32 -11.75 8.61 9.43
C ILE A 32 -11.35 7.16 9.07
N ASN A 33 -11.67 6.17 9.90
CA ASN A 33 -11.37 4.77 9.60
C ASN A 33 -12.07 4.30 8.32
N ARG A 34 -13.31 4.72 8.10
CA ARG A 34 -14.05 4.45 6.89
C ARG A 34 -13.41 5.14 5.67
N SER A 35 -12.92 6.36 5.82
CA SER A 35 -12.21 7.08 4.75
C SER A 35 -10.88 6.40 4.41
N ILE A 36 -10.13 5.93 5.40
CA ILE A 36 -8.91 5.11 5.21
C ILE A 36 -9.26 3.90 4.34
N HIS A 37 -10.26 3.12 4.72
CA HIS A 37 -10.68 1.93 3.98
C HIS A 37 -11.12 2.27 2.53
N HIS A 38 -11.86 3.36 2.33
CA HIS A 38 -12.25 3.79 0.98
C HIS A 38 -11.07 4.24 0.12
N VAL A 39 -10.11 4.98 0.68
CA VAL A 39 -8.90 5.39 -0.04
C VAL A 39 -8.05 4.18 -0.38
N ASP A 40 -7.91 3.23 0.55
CA ASP A 40 -7.17 1.99 0.28
C ASP A 40 -7.78 1.22 -0.88
N MET A 41 -9.07 0.90 -0.81
CA MET A 41 -9.73 0.10 -1.85
C MET A 41 -9.80 0.80 -3.20
N ASN A 42 -10.17 2.09 -3.24
CA ASN A 42 -10.47 2.78 -4.51
C ASN A 42 -9.25 3.49 -5.13
N ILE A 43 -8.17 3.72 -4.39
CA ILE A 43 -6.97 4.40 -4.90
C ILE A 43 -5.75 3.51 -4.82
N VAL A 44 -5.51 2.87 -3.67
CA VAL A 44 -4.30 2.04 -3.48
C VAL A 44 -4.45 0.69 -4.17
N VAL A 45 -5.53 -0.05 -3.90
CA VAL A 45 -5.73 -1.41 -4.43
C VAL A 45 -6.09 -1.38 -5.91
N ILE A 46 -7.18 -0.72 -6.31
CA ILE A 46 -7.70 -0.83 -7.68
C ILE A 46 -6.76 -0.16 -8.70
N PRO A 47 -6.56 1.18 -8.72
CA PRO A 47 -5.69 1.79 -9.72
C PRO A 47 -4.21 1.64 -9.39
N GLY A 48 -3.84 1.59 -8.12
CA GLY A 48 -2.46 1.47 -7.67
C GLY A 48 -1.90 0.06 -7.89
N ALA A 49 -2.33 -0.89 -7.09
CA ALA A 49 -1.78 -2.24 -7.08
C ALA A 49 -2.16 -3.03 -8.35
N ILE A 50 -3.47 -3.16 -8.64
CA ILE A 50 -3.96 -3.88 -9.82
C ILE A 50 -3.53 -3.18 -11.10
N GLY A 51 -3.63 -1.85 -11.18
CA GLY A 51 -3.18 -1.09 -12.34
C GLY A 51 -1.68 -1.23 -12.61
N SER A 52 -0.85 -1.28 -11.54
CA SER A 52 0.60 -1.53 -11.67
C SER A 52 0.90 -2.94 -12.15
N LEU A 53 0.15 -3.94 -11.65
CA LEU A 53 0.27 -5.33 -12.06
C LEU A 53 -0.08 -5.48 -13.54
N LEU A 54 -1.24 -4.97 -13.97
CA LEU A 54 -1.71 -5.05 -15.36
C LEU A 54 -0.78 -4.34 -16.33
N THR A 55 -0.36 -3.10 -16.01
CA THR A 55 0.58 -2.36 -16.87
C THR A 55 1.93 -3.05 -16.94
N GLY A 56 2.43 -3.60 -15.82
CA GLY A 56 3.66 -4.40 -15.79
C GLY A 56 3.55 -5.64 -16.67
N LEU A 57 2.42 -6.36 -16.60
CA LEU A 57 2.14 -7.54 -17.40
C LEU A 57 2.10 -7.20 -18.91
N LEU A 58 1.35 -6.16 -19.29
CA LEU A 58 1.27 -5.71 -20.68
C LEU A 58 2.65 -5.34 -21.22
N TYR A 59 3.44 -4.57 -20.46
CA TYR A 59 4.80 -4.23 -20.86
C TYR A 59 5.69 -5.48 -21.02
N SER A 60 5.57 -6.47 -20.15
CA SER A 60 6.37 -7.69 -20.24
C SER A 60 5.97 -8.58 -21.39
N LEU A 61 4.69 -8.59 -21.79
CA LEU A 61 4.18 -9.38 -22.92
C LEU A 61 4.47 -8.72 -24.28
N PHE A 62 4.27 -7.41 -24.38
CA PHE A 62 4.33 -6.68 -25.66
C PHE A 62 5.66 -6.00 -25.93
N SER A 63 6.61 -5.97 -24.97
CA SER A 63 7.92 -5.38 -25.18
C SER A 63 9.01 -6.45 -25.31
N HIS A 64 10.08 -6.10 -26.01
CA HIS A 64 11.29 -6.93 -26.15
C HIS A 64 12.03 -7.18 -24.82
N TRP A 65 11.54 -6.65 -23.72
CA TRP A 65 12.20 -6.69 -22.40
C TRP A 65 11.89 -7.97 -21.62
N GLY A 66 10.81 -8.70 -21.97
CA GLY A 66 10.43 -9.95 -21.31
C GLY A 66 10.23 -9.83 -19.79
N PHE A 67 9.89 -10.94 -19.14
CA PHE A 67 9.63 -10.94 -17.70
C PHE A 67 10.91 -10.89 -16.83
N PHE A 68 11.98 -11.59 -17.24
CA PHE A 68 13.17 -11.84 -16.44
C PHE A 68 14.49 -11.47 -17.13
N LYS A 69 14.42 -10.77 -18.25
CA LYS A 69 15.61 -10.44 -19.05
C LYS A 69 16.55 -9.43 -18.38
N HIS A 70 16.04 -8.65 -17.42
CA HIS A 70 16.79 -7.64 -16.69
C HIS A 70 16.56 -7.77 -15.19
N ASN A 71 17.63 -7.77 -14.38
CA ASN A 71 17.55 -7.93 -12.93
C ASN A 71 16.66 -6.88 -12.24
N TRP A 72 16.67 -5.61 -12.72
CA TRP A 72 15.82 -4.57 -12.18
C TRP A 72 14.32 -4.83 -12.41
N LEU A 73 13.97 -5.51 -13.51
CA LEU A 73 12.59 -5.87 -13.83
C LEU A 73 12.13 -7.03 -12.95
N THR A 74 13.00 -8.04 -12.77
CA THR A 74 12.75 -9.16 -11.85
C THR A 74 12.55 -8.66 -10.41
N PHE A 75 13.42 -7.76 -9.93
CA PHE A 75 13.28 -7.12 -8.63
C PHE A 75 11.93 -6.42 -8.50
N LYS A 76 11.54 -5.62 -9.49
CA LYS A 76 10.24 -4.93 -9.51
C LYS A 76 9.07 -5.91 -9.42
N TRP A 77 9.11 -7.03 -10.15
CA TRP A 77 8.07 -8.06 -10.08
C TRP A 77 7.95 -8.66 -8.68
N ILE A 78 9.08 -9.06 -8.08
CA ILE A 78 9.10 -9.64 -6.75
C ILE A 78 8.50 -8.66 -5.73
N VAL A 79 8.97 -7.42 -5.72
CA VAL A 79 8.48 -6.40 -4.78
C VAL A 79 6.99 -6.10 -4.99
N THR A 80 6.54 -5.94 -6.25
CA THR A 80 5.13 -5.65 -6.55
C THR A 80 4.22 -6.77 -6.09
N LEU A 81 4.54 -8.03 -6.41
CA LEU A 81 3.75 -9.18 -5.99
C LEU A 81 3.74 -9.33 -4.46
N THR A 82 4.89 -9.19 -3.82
CA THR A 82 4.98 -9.24 -2.35
C THR A 82 4.15 -8.14 -1.71
N ALA A 83 4.22 -6.90 -2.22
CA ALA A 83 3.44 -5.78 -1.70
C ALA A 83 1.92 -5.98 -1.87
N ILE A 84 1.48 -6.56 -2.99
CA ILE A 84 0.07 -6.88 -3.23
C ILE A 84 -0.40 -7.96 -2.25
N LEU A 85 0.34 -9.06 -2.13
CA LEU A 85 0.00 -10.15 -1.22
C LEU A 85 -0.04 -9.66 0.23
N PHE A 86 0.97 -8.92 0.64
CA PHE A 86 1.04 -8.39 1.99
C PHE A 86 -0.10 -7.38 2.27
N GLY A 87 -0.40 -6.50 1.34
CA GLY A 87 -1.53 -5.58 1.43
C GLY A 87 -2.85 -6.32 1.59
N THR A 88 -3.09 -7.34 0.77
CA THR A 88 -4.34 -8.10 0.77
C THR A 88 -4.53 -8.94 2.04
N PHE A 89 -3.47 -9.60 2.53
CA PHE A 89 -3.59 -10.56 3.63
C PHE A 89 -3.35 -9.95 5.02
N PHE A 90 -2.72 -8.80 5.11
CA PHE A 90 -2.36 -8.16 6.38
C PHE A 90 -2.91 -6.75 6.51
N LEU A 91 -2.55 -5.82 5.63
CA LEU A 91 -2.97 -4.42 5.77
C LEU A 91 -4.49 -4.25 5.65
N GLY A 92 -5.12 -4.84 4.65
CA GLY A 92 -6.56 -4.78 4.45
C GLY A 92 -7.37 -5.31 5.64
N PRO A 93 -7.09 -6.52 6.17
CA PRO A 93 -7.74 -7.03 7.38
C PRO A 93 -7.55 -6.14 8.61
N TRP A 94 -6.37 -5.56 8.83
CA TRP A 94 -6.17 -4.63 9.95
C TRP A 94 -7.01 -3.35 9.81
N GLU A 95 -7.12 -2.79 8.60
CA GLU A 95 -7.98 -1.63 8.33
C GLU A 95 -9.45 -1.93 8.52
N THR A 96 -9.91 -3.07 8.02
CA THR A 96 -11.29 -3.53 8.19
C THR A 96 -11.61 -3.72 9.68
N ALA A 97 -10.72 -4.36 10.43
CA ALA A 97 -10.89 -4.54 11.87
C ALA A 97 -10.98 -3.20 12.63
N MET A 98 -10.12 -2.22 12.31
CA MET A 98 -10.20 -0.89 12.92
C MET A 98 -11.51 -0.19 12.61
N MET A 99 -11.99 -0.27 11.36
CA MET A 99 -13.27 0.32 10.95
C MET A 99 -14.43 -0.33 11.70
N GLU A 100 -14.46 -1.66 11.79
CA GLU A 100 -15.53 -2.40 12.48
C GLU A 100 -15.54 -2.13 14.00
N ILE A 101 -14.37 -2.12 14.65
CA ILE A 101 -14.27 -1.87 16.09
C ILE A 101 -14.76 -0.44 16.39
N SER A 102 -14.27 0.56 15.64
CA SER A 102 -14.70 1.96 15.84
C SER A 102 -16.19 2.16 15.52
N GLY A 103 -16.75 1.39 14.60
CA GLY A 103 -18.20 1.43 14.33
C GLY A 103 -19.05 0.82 15.45
N LYS A 104 -18.51 -0.16 16.21
CA LYS A 104 -19.22 -0.86 17.28
C LYS A 104 -19.15 -0.11 18.63
N ILE A 105 -17.98 0.36 19.01
CA ILE A 105 -17.72 0.92 20.33
C ILE A 105 -17.31 2.40 20.33
N GLY A 106 -17.30 3.04 19.16
CA GLY A 106 -17.04 4.47 19.00
C GLY A 106 -15.68 4.88 19.57
N ILE A 107 -15.66 5.94 20.39
CA ILE A 107 -14.41 6.49 20.97
C ILE A 107 -13.70 5.50 21.90
N ALA A 108 -14.41 4.58 22.52
CA ALA A 108 -13.82 3.56 23.40
C ALA A 108 -12.82 2.64 22.65
N SER A 109 -12.86 2.59 21.33
CA SER A 109 -11.90 1.86 20.52
C SER A 109 -10.46 2.35 20.69
N LEU A 110 -10.25 3.61 21.04
CA LEU A 110 -8.91 4.16 21.32
C LEU A 110 -8.25 3.57 22.58
N THR A 111 -9.00 2.87 23.41
CA THR A 111 -8.51 2.11 24.59
C THR A 111 -8.61 0.61 24.40
N ASP A 112 -9.19 0.16 23.30
CA ASP A 112 -9.32 -1.27 22.96
C ASP A 112 -8.00 -1.85 22.46
N SER A 113 -7.57 -2.96 23.05
CA SER A 113 -6.29 -3.59 22.74
C SER A 113 -6.21 -4.12 21.32
N ALA A 114 -7.32 -4.65 20.78
CA ALA A 114 -7.37 -5.15 19.42
C ALA A 114 -7.30 -3.99 18.39
N TYR A 115 -7.99 -2.89 18.65
CA TYR A 115 -7.90 -1.70 17.83
C TYR A 115 -6.48 -1.13 17.80
N LEU A 116 -5.86 -0.96 18.95
CA LEU A 116 -4.50 -0.42 19.08
C LEU A 116 -3.46 -1.32 18.41
N TYR A 117 -3.60 -2.65 18.54
CA TYR A 117 -2.74 -3.59 17.84
C TYR A 117 -2.86 -3.45 16.32
N ASN A 118 -4.09 -3.46 15.79
CA ASN A 118 -4.31 -3.31 14.35
C ASN A 118 -3.80 -1.97 13.83
N GLN A 119 -3.99 -0.89 14.59
CA GLN A 119 -3.50 0.44 14.24
C GLN A 119 -1.98 0.48 14.19
N GLN A 120 -1.30 -0.07 15.19
CA GLN A 120 0.16 -0.09 15.24
C GLN A 120 0.75 -0.93 14.12
N MET A 121 0.21 -2.13 13.88
CA MET A 121 0.66 -3.01 12.80
C MET A 121 0.45 -2.37 11.42
N ASN A 122 -0.73 -1.82 11.18
CA ASN A 122 -1.02 -1.17 9.91
C ASN A 122 -0.13 0.06 9.68
N LEU A 123 0.07 0.91 10.67
CA LEU A 123 0.94 2.08 10.56
C LEU A 123 2.41 1.68 10.29
N MET A 124 2.94 0.73 11.04
CA MET A 124 4.33 0.30 10.92
C MET A 124 4.60 -0.36 9.55
N PHE A 125 3.80 -1.33 9.18
CA PHE A 125 3.98 -2.06 7.93
C PHE A 125 3.50 -1.27 6.71
N GLY A 126 2.49 -0.42 6.85
CA GLY A 126 2.06 0.51 5.80
C GLY A 126 3.17 1.51 5.46
N THR A 127 3.81 2.10 6.48
CA THR A 127 4.97 2.98 6.27
C THR A 127 6.13 2.25 5.60
N LEU A 128 6.45 1.03 6.06
CA LEU A 128 7.47 0.20 5.43
C LEU A 128 7.14 -0.08 3.96
N GLN A 129 5.90 -0.41 3.65
CA GLN A 129 5.46 -0.65 2.26
C GLN A 129 5.60 0.60 1.39
N VAL A 130 5.25 1.79 1.89
CA VAL A 130 5.46 3.06 1.17
C VAL A 130 6.94 3.27 0.85
N LEU A 131 7.83 3.08 1.83
CA LEU A 131 9.28 3.20 1.62
C LEU A 131 9.80 2.23 0.55
N VAL A 132 9.38 0.97 0.60
CA VAL A 132 9.75 -0.05 -0.38
C VAL A 132 9.24 0.31 -1.78
N LEU A 133 8.02 0.85 -1.91
CA LEU A 133 7.49 1.30 -3.20
C LEU A 133 8.27 2.50 -3.75
N ILE A 134 8.65 3.45 -2.91
CA ILE A 134 9.48 4.60 -3.31
C ILE A 134 10.85 4.11 -3.79
N ILE A 135 11.51 3.22 -3.05
CA ILE A 135 12.79 2.62 -3.47
C ILE A 135 12.63 1.91 -4.82
N THR A 136 11.56 1.15 -5.00
CA THR A 136 11.26 0.44 -6.25
C THR A 136 11.06 1.42 -7.42
N LEU A 137 10.44 2.57 -7.17
CA LEU A 137 10.30 3.62 -8.16
C LEU A 137 11.68 4.17 -8.57
N PHE A 138 12.56 4.48 -7.61
CA PHE A 138 13.92 4.93 -7.90
C PHE A 138 14.73 3.89 -8.67
N VAL A 139 14.68 2.63 -8.28
CA VAL A 139 15.32 1.52 -9.01
C VAL A 139 14.80 1.43 -10.44
N SER A 140 13.50 1.65 -10.65
CA SER A 140 12.86 1.63 -11.97
C SER A 140 13.34 2.76 -12.88
N ILE A 141 13.64 3.93 -12.31
CA ILE A 141 14.12 5.11 -13.03
C ILE A 141 15.62 5.00 -13.31
N LEU A 142 16.40 4.69 -12.28
CA LEU A 142 17.88 4.70 -12.36
C LEU A 142 18.44 3.47 -13.08
N LYS A 143 17.70 2.35 -13.10
CA LYS A 143 18.12 1.08 -13.74
C LYS A 143 19.57 0.71 -13.39
N PRO A 144 19.93 0.59 -12.10
CA PRO A 144 21.33 0.50 -11.65
C PRO A 144 22.06 -0.75 -12.17
N TRP A 145 21.32 -1.80 -12.52
CA TRP A 145 21.88 -3.00 -13.11
C TRP A 145 21.88 -2.90 -14.64
N LYS A 146 22.96 -2.35 -15.21
CA LYS A 146 23.18 -2.42 -16.65
C LYS A 146 23.20 -3.89 -17.07
N SER A 147 22.51 -4.20 -18.17
CA SER A 147 22.59 -5.52 -18.81
C SER A 147 24.03 -5.98 -18.89
N LYS A 148 24.36 -7.19 -18.40
CA LYS A 148 25.62 -7.82 -18.74
C LYS A 148 25.65 -7.88 -20.28
N LYS A 149 26.56 -7.15 -20.90
CA LYS A 149 26.89 -7.37 -22.31
C LYS A 149 27.16 -8.87 -22.43
N GLN A 150 26.37 -9.57 -23.22
CA GLN A 150 26.75 -10.89 -23.69
C GLN A 150 28.05 -10.68 -24.45
N ALA A 151 29.16 -11.18 -23.85
CA ALA A 151 30.41 -11.36 -24.54
C ALA A 151 30.26 -12.52 -25.51
#